data_2725e3335cdc69a42ce6321f3a0fa61e
#
_entry.id   2725e3335cdc69a42ce6321f3a0fa61e
#
_cell.length_a   1.000
_cell.length_b   1.000
_cell.length_c   1.000
_cell.angle_alpha   90.00
_cell.angle_beta   90.00
_cell.angle_gamma   90.00
#
_symmetry.space_group_name_H-M   'P 1'
#
loop_
_entity.id
_entity.type
_entity.pdbx_description
1 polymer ?
#
loop_
_entity_poly.entity_id
_entity_poly.type
_entity_poly.pdbx_seq_one_letter_code
_entity_poly.pdbx_strand_id
1 'polypeptide(L)'
;MKPTVDIEDSQQLLSYLRVSKRIGPNERPRLRPLGGGVSNKTIWLGRENGEQWVLKQALPKLRVKADWYSDPSRIRIEANALRYLPALTPRNNVPALLFEDPEQSLLAMEAVPEPNKNWKEELLQGTISEESVKAFGQLLGHFHRESYRRKAELEIEFENRDFFQTLRLEPYYEYCGIRIPEASRFLRDLMTETLSRRDSLVHGDYSPKNILVHRGKLILLDHEVLHFGDPAFDWGFSLTHLLSKAHHLPRYRETMVQAARLYSATYLKEIDELPWRRTAEINAVKHTVACLLARTSGRSPLEYLTIEEKEKQKAVALSLMAATPSSIEVLIKNFEVRINQ
;
A
#
# COMPACT_ATOMS: atom_id res chain seq x y z
N MET A 1 -7.57 14.43 30.04
CA MET A 1 -6.77 14.13 28.82
C MET A 1 -5.98 15.39 28.49
N LYS A 2 -4.67 15.28 28.24
CA LYS A 2 -3.91 16.39 27.64
C LYS A 2 -4.52 16.70 26.27
N PRO A 3 -4.64 17.97 25.87
CA PRO A 3 -5.13 18.32 24.55
C PRO A 3 -4.22 17.70 23.48
N THR A 4 -4.83 17.05 22.49
CA THR A 4 -4.09 16.47 21.35
C THR A 4 -3.52 17.61 20.52
N VAL A 5 -2.21 17.56 20.23
CA VAL A 5 -1.54 18.50 19.35
C VAL A 5 -2.12 18.37 17.95
N ASP A 6 -2.41 19.49 17.29
CA ASP A 6 -2.66 19.51 15.86
C ASP A 6 -1.36 19.79 15.10
N ILE A 7 -0.82 18.81 14.37
CA ILE A 7 0.44 19.00 13.64
C ILE A 7 0.29 19.88 12.38
N GLU A 8 -0.92 20.15 11.92
CA GLU A 8 -1.16 21.13 10.82
C GLU A 8 -1.17 22.57 11.34
N ASP A 9 -1.34 22.77 12.66
CA ASP A 9 -1.10 24.07 13.30
C ASP A 9 0.39 24.20 13.62
N SER A 10 1.09 25.06 12.87
CA SER A 10 2.54 25.25 13.00
C SER A 10 2.96 25.72 14.41
N GLN A 11 2.14 26.51 15.12
CA GLN A 11 2.47 26.98 16.45
C GLN A 11 2.37 25.84 17.49
N GLN A 12 1.30 25.06 17.42
CA GLN A 12 1.13 23.89 18.27
C GLN A 12 2.23 22.85 18.03
N LEU A 13 2.53 22.55 16.77
CA LEU A 13 3.58 21.60 16.40
C LEU A 13 4.95 22.06 16.95
N LEU A 14 5.36 23.30 16.71
CA LEU A 14 6.64 23.81 17.20
C LEU A 14 6.71 23.84 18.71
N SER A 15 5.63 24.24 19.39
CA SER A 15 5.54 24.21 20.85
C SER A 15 5.71 22.79 21.39
N TYR A 16 5.00 21.82 20.81
CA TYR A 16 5.10 20.40 21.16
C TYR A 16 6.53 19.88 20.97
N LEU A 17 7.16 20.11 19.82
CA LEU A 17 8.50 19.62 19.52
C LEU A 17 9.56 20.21 20.47
N ARG A 18 9.41 21.47 20.88
CA ARG A 18 10.29 22.11 21.88
C ARG A 18 10.08 21.56 23.28
N VAL A 19 8.83 21.46 23.73
CA VAL A 19 8.48 20.92 25.07
C VAL A 19 8.94 19.47 25.21
N SER A 20 8.77 18.67 24.15
CA SER A 20 9.25 17.28 24.11
C SER A 20 10.75 17.14 23.85
N LYS A 21 11.48 18.26 23.74
CA LYS A 21 12.93 18.31 23.47
C LYS A 21 13.36 17.61 22.17
N ARG A 22 12.47 17.54 21.18
CA ARG A 22 12.76 16.98 19.86
C ARG A 22 13.54 17.95 18.98
N ILE A 23 13.33 19.25 19.19
CA ILE A 23 14.09 20.34 18.57
C ILE A 23 14.61 21.30 19.65
N GLY A 24 15.59 22.12 19.27
CA GLY A 24 16.13 23.15 20.15
C GLY A 24 15.09 24.22 20.55
N PRO A 25 15.22 24.88 21.72
CA PRO A 25 14.24 25.84 22.21
C PRO A 25 14.05 27.05 21.29
N ASN A 26 15.09 27.44 20.57
CA ASN A 26 15.10 28.59 19.65
C ASN A 26 15.12 28.15 18.16
N GLU A 27 15.15 26.85 17.88
CA GLU A 27 15.20 26.31 16.51
C GLU A 27 13.93 26.70 15.75
N ARG A 28 14.12 27.10 14.48
CA ARG A 28 13.05 27.53 13.56
C ARG A 28 13.03 26.64 12.31
N PRO A 29 12.59 25.38 12.43
CA PRO A 29 12.52 24.49 11.29
C PRO A 29 11.52 25.01 10.26
N ARG A 30 11.78 24.71 8.99
CA ARG A 30 10.83 24.92 7.90
C ARG A 30 9.77 23.84 7.94
N LEU A 31 8.50 24.22 7.79
CA LEU A 31 7.36 23.29 7.76
C LEU A 31 6.65 23.35 6.40
N ARG A 32 6.24 22.19 5.90
CA ARG A 32 5.47 22.08 4.65
C ARG A 32 4.46 20.94 4.78
N PRO A 33 3.15 21.21 4.69
CA PRO A 33 2.15 20.15 4.60
C PRO A 33 2.40 19.27 3.38
N LEU A 34 2.28 17.95 3.55
CA LEU A 34 2.33 16.99 2.46
C LEU A 34 0.91 16.49 2.18
N GLY A 35 0.49 16.61 0.92
CA GLY A 35 -0.84 16.19 0.47
C GLY A 35 -0.89 14.71 0.07
N GLY A 36 -2.10 14.23 -0.25
CA GLY A 36 -2.34 12.91 -0.88
C GLY A 36 -2.68 11.76 0.08
N GLY A 37 -2.53 11.91 1.40
CA GLY A 37 -3.00 10.95 2.40
C GLY A 37 -4.42 11.26 2.87
N VAL A 38 -5.24 10.23 3.07
CA VAL A 38 -6.62 10.38 3.62
C VAL A 38 -6.71 10.00 5.09
N SER A 39 -5.80 9.18 5.58
CA SER A 39 -5.81 8.60 6.92
C SER A 39 -5.00 9.40 7.95
N ASN A 40 -4.06 10.21 7.50
CA ASN A 40 -3.13 10.94 8.37
C ASN A 40 -3.01 12.41 7.96
N LYS A 41 -2.70 13.28 8.95
CA LYS A 41 -2.03 14.56 8.72
C LYS A 41 -0.56 14.28 8.49
N THR A 42 0.06 14.93 7.53
CA THR A 42 1.47 14.70 7.19
C THR A 42 2.20 16.01 6.97
N ILE A 43 3.28 16.24 7.72
CA ILE A 43 4.09 17.46 7.66
C ILE A 43 5.54 17.09 7.38
N TRP A 44 6.10 17.68 6.35
CA TRP A 44 7.55 17.71 6.15
C TRP A 44 8.17 18.82 7.02
N LEU A 45 9.26 18.51 7.69
CA LEU A 45 9.99 19.42 8.57
C LEU A 45 11.47 19.40 8.19
N GLY A 46 12.02 20.56 7.84
CA GLY A 46 13.46 20.73 7.58
C GLY A 46 14.13 21.50 8.70
N ARG A 47 15.04 20.86 9.43
CA ARG A 47 15.77 21.41 10.55
C ARG A 47 16.92 22.34 10.10
N GLU A 48 17.34 23.21 10.99
CA GLU A 48 18.49 24.13 10.75
C GLU A 48 19.83 23.37 10.61
N ASN A 49 19.96 22.20 11.23
CA ASN A 49 21.13 21.33 11.10
C ASN A 49 21.18 20.50 9.79
N GLY A 50 20.18 20.68 8.93
CA GLY A 50 20.05 19.96 7.65
C GLY A 50 19.26 18.66 7.68
N GLU A 51 18.91 18.16 8.86
CA GLU A 51 18.01 17.00 8.97
C GLU A 51 16.63 17.31 8.42
N GLN A 52 16.00 16.31 7.80
CA GLN A 52 14.66 16.42 7.23
C GLN A 52 13.79 15.28 7.75
N TRP A 53 12.63 15.63 8.28
CA TRP A 53 11.70 14.70 8.88
C TRP A 53 10.35 14.72 8.17
N VAL A 54 9.63 13.62 8.26
CA VAL A 54 8.20 13.56 7.96
C VAL A 54 7.47 13.15 9.23
N LEU A 55 6.55 14.01 9.69
CA LEU A 55 5.67 13.73 10.81
C LEU A 55 4.32 13.26 10.27
N LYS A 56 3.80 12.16 10.82
CA LYS A 56 2.46 11.63 10.52
C LYS A 56 1.64 11.58 11.80
N GLN A 57 0.41 12.09 11.75
CA GLN A 57 -0.57 12.00 12.85
C GLN A 57 -1.84 11.35 12.34
N ALA A 58 -2.22 10.23 12.95
CA ALA A 58 -3.38 9.47 12.55
C ALA A 58 -4.69 10.20 12.87
N LEU A 59 -5.62 10.21 11.90
CA LEU A 59 -6.94 10.82 12.03
C LEU A 59 -7.97 9.78 12.48
N PRO A 60 -8.88 10.11 13.41
CA PRO A 60 -9.98 9.20 13.79
C PRO A 60 -11.04 9.09 12.68
N LYS A 61 -11.22 10.12 11.85
CA LYS A 61 -12.08 10.12 10.66
C LYS A 61 -11.23 10.38 9.42
N LEU A 62 -11.33 9.49 8.43
CA LEU A 62 -10.59 9.62 7.17
C LEU A 62 -11.12 10.80 6.34
N ARG A 63 -10.25 11.46 5.58
CA ARG A 63 -10.57 12.59 4.68
C ARG A 63 -11.12 12.11 3.35
N VAL A 64 -12.24 11.41 3.41
CA VAL A 64 -12.99 10.91 2.25
C VAL A 64 -14.45 11.34 2.33
N LYS A 65 -15.20 11.30 1.21
CA LYS A 65 -16.61 11.70 1.17
C LYS A 65 -17.52 10.81 2.03
N ALA A 66 -17.20 9.53 2.15
CA ALA A 66 -17.97 8.58 2.98
C ALA A 66 -17.56 8.73 4.46
N ASP A 67 -18.49 8.47 5.37
CA ASP A 67 -18.18 8.34 6.78
C ASP A 67 -17.36 7.07 7.01
N TRP A 68 -16.05 7.27 7.22
CA TRP A 68 -15.10 6.20 7.43
C TRP A 68 -14.20 6.54 8.61
N TYR A 69 -14.33 5.76 9.67
CA TYR A 69 -13.59 5.92 10.92
C TYR A 69 -12.57 4.80 11.08
N SER A 70 -11.45 5.11 11.71
CA SER A 70 -10.43 4.13 12.08
C SER A 70 -9.71 4.60 13.35
N ASP A 71 -9.41 3.68 14.25
CA ASP A 71 -8.71 4.01 15.49
C ASP A 71 -7.33 4.59 15.17
N PRO A 72 -6.97 5.77 15.71
CA PRO A 72 -5.66 6.39 15.50
C PRO A 72 -4.48 5.56 16.02
N SER A 73 -4.72 4.55 16.86
CA SER A 73 -3.68 3.64 17.36
C SER A 73 -2.98 2.85 16.25
N ARG A 74 -3.51 2.83 15.00
CA ARG A 74 -2.82 2.28 13.82
C ARG A 74 -1.46 2.92 13.56
N ILE A 75 -1.22 4.15 14.06
CA ILE A 75 0.10 4.79 13.98
C ILE A 75 1.20 3.96 14.65
N ARG A 76 0.83 3.17 15.68
CA ARG A 76 1.75 2.25 16.36
C ARG A 76 2.15 1.08 15.46
N ILE A 77 1.24 0.61 14.61
CA ILE A 77 1.55 -0.42 13.61
C ILE A 77 2.59 0.12 12.63
N GLU A 78 2.42 1.36 12.15
CA GLU A 78 3.39 1.98 11.26
C GLU A 78 4.73 2.24 11.96
N ALA A 79 4.74 2.72 13.21
CA ALA A 79 5.97 2.89 13.96
C ALA A 79 6.70 1.56 14.19
N ASN A 80 5.96 0.50 14.50
CA ASN A 80 6.49 -0.85 14.65
C ASN A 80 7.05 -1.39 13.33
N ALA A 81 6.31 -1.21 12.25
CA ALA A 81 6.78 -1.57 10.92
C ALA A 81 8.14 -0.91 10.60
N LEU A 82 8.28 0.39 10.85
CA LEU A 82 9.54 1.11 10.62
C LEU A 82 10.71 0.62 11.48
N ARG A 83 10.46 -0.08 12.61
CA ARG A 83 11.52 -0.74 13.40
C ARG A 83 11.99 -2.06 12.78
N TYR A 84 11.07 -2.83 12.21
CA TYR A 84 11.34 -4.18 11.70
C TYR A 84 11.72 -4.21 10.21
N LEU A 85 11.08 -3.38 9.38
CA LEU A 85 11.26 -3.39 7.93
C LEU A 85 12.70 -3.15 7.43
N PRO A 86 13.56 -2.33 8.10
CA PRO A 86 14.96 -2.22 7.68
C PRO A 86 15.74 -3.54 7.66
N ALA A 87 15.33 -4.53 8.48
CA ALA A 87 15.93 -5.88 8.50
C ALA A 87 15.23 -6.86 7.54
N LEU A 88 14.08 -6.50 6.99
CA LEU A 88 13.24 -7.33 6.13
C LEU A 88 13.20 -6.85 4.68
N THR A 89 13.82 -5.72 4.39
CA THR A 89 13.90 -5.11 3.06
C THR A 89 15.35 -4.85 2.68
N PRO A 90 15.69 -4.72 1.39
CA PRO A 90 17.02 -4.28 1.02
C PRO A 90 17.34 -2.91 1.64
N ARG A 91 18.62 -2.65 1.89
CA ARG A 91 19.06 -1.42 2.59
C ARG A 91 18.48 -0.15 1.94
N ASN A 92 17.96 0.74 2.80
CA ASN A 92 17.42 2.05 2.42
C ASN A 92 16.20 1.98 1.49
N ASN A 93 15.36 0.93 1.61
CA ASN A 93 14.07 0.85 0.93
C ASN A 93 12.88 1.29 1.81
N VAL A 94 13.15 1.66 3.05
CA VAL A 94 12.16 2.25 3.98
C VAL A 94 12.81 3.40 4.75
N PRO A 95 12.06 4.45 5.14
CA PRO A 95 12.56 5.51 6.01
C PRO A 95 12.91 4.98 7.40
N ALA A 96 13.88 5.60 8.07
CA ALA A 96 14.16 5.30 9.47
C ALA A 96 13.13 5.97 10.38
N LEU A 97 12.64 5.25 11.40
CA LEU A 97 11.84 5.83 12.48
C LEU A 97 12.73 6.73 13.34
N LEU A 98 12.31 7.96 13.59
CA LEU A 98 12.99 8.88 14.47
C LEU A 98 12.41 8.84 15.89
N PHE A 99 11.10 8.92 16.01
CA PHE A 99 10.38 8.75 17.27
C PHE A 99 8.89 8.45 17.03
N GLU A 100 8.23 7.94 18.05
CA GLU A 100 6.77 7.88 18.13
C GLU A 100 6.27 8.56 19.41
N ASP A 101 5.02 9.01 19.38
CA ASP A 101 4.27 9.48 20.53
C ASP A 101 2.84 8.91 20.46
N PRO A 102 2.59 7.78 21.14
CA PRO A 102 1.28 7.13 21.11
C PRO A 102 0.17 7.99 21.74
N GLU A 103 0.47 8.88 22.70
CA GLU A 103 -0.52 9.76 23.33
C GLU A 103 -1.03 10.81 22.33
N GLN A 104 -0.20 11.22 21.39
CA GLN A 104 -0.53 12.18 20.33
C GLN A 104 -0.93 11.50 19.01
N SER A 105 -0.96 10.16 18.96
CA SER A 105 -1.13 9.36 17.74
C SER A 105 -0.21 9.83 16.61
N LEU A 106 1.06 10.07 16.95
CA LEU A 106 2.06 10.72 16.13
C LEU A 106 3.31 9.85 15.99
N LEU A 107 3.91 9.85 14.81
CA LEU A 107 5.28 9.41 14.58
C LEU A 107 6.06 10.42 13.74
N ALA A 108 7.40 10.35 13.83
CA ALA A 108 8.31 11.01 12.92
C ALA A 108 9.29 10.01 12.32
N MET A 109 9.56 10.15 11.04
CA MET A 109 10.54 9.37 10.29
C MET A 109 11.44 10.29 9.47
N GLU A 110 12.58 9.76 9.02
CA GLU A 110 13.42 10.48 8.08
C GLU A 110 12.65 10.78 6.79
N ALA A 111 12.81 11.99 6.27
CA ALA A 111 12.28 12.32 4.97
C ALA A 111 13.13 11.66 3.86
N VAL A 112 12.47 11.16 2.82
CA VAL A 112 13.18 10.72 1.62
C VAL A 112 13.85 11.93 0.97
N PRO A 113 15.17 11.92 0.74
CA PRO A 113 15.87 13.06 0.18
C PRO A 113 15.34 13.48 -1.19
N GLU A 114 15.36 14.79 -1.45
CA GLU A 114 15.08 15.32 -2.79
C GLU A 114 16.33 15.19 -3.71
N PRO A 115 16.17 15.05 -5.04
CA PRO A 115 14.89 14.88 -5.72
C PRO A 115 14.34 13.46 -5.56
N ASN A 116 13.05 13.38 -5.27
CA ASN A 116 12.29 12.14 -5.30
C ASN A 116 10.97 12.37 -6.06
N LYS A 117 10.38 11.29 -6.57
CA LYS A 117 9.13 11.33 -7.32
C LYS A 117 8.20 10.21 -6.84
N ASN A 118 6.91 10.47 -6.83
CA ASN A 118 5.93 9.41 -6.58
C ASN A 118 5.81 8.51 -7.81
N TRP A 119 6.01 7.20 -7.63
CA TRP A 119 6.05 6.26 -8.75
C TRP A 119 4.69 6.13 -9.46
N LYS A 120 3.57 6.31 -8.75
CA LYS A 120 2.24 6.37 -9.37
C LYS A 120 2.16 7.50 -10.40
N GLU A 121 2.70 8.67 -10.08
CA GLU A 121 2.68 9.83 -10.96
C GLU A 121 3.55 9.58 -12.21
N GLU A 122 4.75 9.02 -12.04
CA GLU A 122 5.59 8.63 -13.18
C GLU A 122 4.88 7.64 -14.11
N LEU A 123 4.26 6.59 -13.53
CA LEU A 123 3.51 5.61 -14.32
C LEU A 123 2.30 6.23 -15.05
N LEU A 124 1.58 7.17 -14.43
CA LEU A 124 0.46 7.87 -15.07
C LEU A 124 0.91 8.81 -16.20
N GLN A 125 2.15 9.28 -16.16
CA GLN A 125 2.77 10.04 -17.24
C GLN A 125 3.34 9.14 -18.34
N GLY A 126 3.24 7.83 -18.23
CA GLY A 126 3.80 6.86 -19.18
C GLY A 126 5.30 6.63 -19.00
N THR A 127 5.89 7.09 -17.89
CA THR A 127 7.29 6.81 -17.56
C THR A 127 7.39 5.45 -16.88
N ILE A 128 7.75 4.42 -17.64
CA ILE A 128 7.80 3.02 -17.19
C ILE A 128 9.24 2.53 -17.32
N SER A 129 9.99 2.51 -16.21
CA SER A 129 11.34 1.95 -16.17
C SER A 129 11.30 0.47 -15.84
N GLU A 130 11.95 -0.33 -16.67
CA GLU A 130 12.08 -1.79 -16.45
C GLU A 130 12.79 -2.08 -15.13
N GLU A 131 13.82 -1.29 -14.79
CA GLU A 131 14.55 -1.39 -13.52
C GLU A 131 13.66 -1.14 -12.33
N SER A 132 12.80 -0.10 -12.38
CA SER A 132 11.85 0.19 -11.31
C SER A 132 10.80 -0.91 -11.16
N VAL A 133 10.32 -1.48 -12.28
CA VAL A 133 9.38 -2.61 -12.26
C VAL A 133 10.01 -3.85 -11.64
N LYS A 134 11.25 -4.19 -12.02
CA LYS A 134 12.01 -5.29 -11.40
C LYS A 134 12.25 -5.04 -9.91
N ALA A 135 12.71 -3.83 -9.55
CA ALA A 135 12.94 -3.45 -8.16
C ALA A 135 11.65 -3.55 -7.32
N PHE A 136 10.48 -3.23 -7.89
CA PHE A 136 9.18 -3.35 -7.21
C PHE A 136 8.84 -4.81 -6.92
N GLY A 137 9.04 -5.73 -7.87
CA GLY A 137 8.85 -7.16 -7.65
C GLY A 137 9.86 -7.76 -6.66
N GLN A 138 11.12 -7.37 -6.78
CA GLN A 138 12.18 -7.80 -5.86
C GLN A 138 11.94 -7.34 -4.43
N LEU A 139 11.55 -6.08 -4.25
CA LEU A 139 11.29 -5.51 -2.94
C LEU A 139 10.18 -6.28 -2.22
N LEU A 140 9.05 -6.54 -2.89
CA LEU A 140 7.96 -7.30 -2.30
C LEU A 140 8.36 -8.75 -2.02
N GLY A 141 8.98 -9.41 -2.98
CA GLY A 141 9.38 -10.82 -2.83
C GLY A 141 10.42 -11.01 -1.73
N HIS A 142 11.43 -10.13 -1.66
CA HIS A 142 12.41 -10.12 -0.59
C HIS A 142 11.75 -9.91 0.78
N PHE A 143 10.87 -8.91 0.89
CA PHE A 143 10.11 -8.62 2.10
C PHE A 143 9.30 -9.83 2.58
N HIS A 144 8.54 -10.48 1.70
CA HIS A 144 7.76 -11.67 2.04
C HIS A 144 8.64 -12.86 2.42
N ARG A 145 9.75 -13.09 1.70
CA ARG A 145 10.69 -14.17 1.99
C ARG A 145 11.36 -14.00 3.35
N GLU A 146 11.91 -12.83 3.65
CA GLU A 146 12.57 -12.57 4.92
C GLU A 146 11.57 -12.60 6.09
N SER A 147 10.34 -12.13 5.86
CA SER A 147 9.26 -12.23 6.86
C SER A 147 8.88 -13.67 7.15
N TYR A 148 8.80 -14.55 6.16
CA TYR A 148 8.56 -15.97 6.37
C TYR A 148 9.70 -16.64 7.15
N ARG A 149 10.95 -16.31 6.86
CA ARG A 149 12.12 -16.83 7.59
C ARG A 149 12.11 -16.47 9.07
N ARG A 150 11.51 -15.35 9.41
CA ARG A 150 11.35 -14.85 10.80
C ARG A 150 9.93 -15.02 11.33
N LYS A 151 9.17 -15.97 10.78
CA LYS A 151 7.75 -16.18 11.10
C LYS A 151 7.48 -16.24 12.60
N ALA A 152 8.26 -17.01 13.36
CA ALA A 152 8.03 -17.24 14.79
C ALA A 152 8.00 -15.94 15.63
N GLU A 153 8.79 -14.95 15.24
CA GLU A 153 8.84 -13.65 15.88
C GLU A 153 7.74 -12.72 15.35
N LEU A 154 7.66 -12.62 14.02
CA LEU A 154 6.83 -11.61 13.36
C LEU A 154 5.33 -11.93 13.44
N GLU A 155 4.96 -13.20 13.51
CA GLU A 155 3.55 -13.62 13.66
C GLU A 155 2.96 -13.15 14.99
N ILE A 156 3.76 -13.12 16.06
CA ILE A 156 3.34 -12.62 17.38
C ILE A 156 3.27 -11.10 17.36
N GLU A 157 4.32 -10.45 16.85
CA GLU A 157 4.46 -8.99 16.86
C GLU A 157 3.39 -8.29 15.99
N PHE A 158 2.99 -8.90 14.88
CA PHE A 158 2.03 -8.36 13.91
C PHE A 158 0.77 -9.24 13.79
N GLU A 159 0.31 -9.82 14.91
CA GLU A 159 -0.87 -10.69 14.95
C GLU A 159 -2.19 -9.93 14.67
N ASN A 160 -2.25 -8.65 15.04
CA ASN A 160 -3.45 -7.82 14.89
C ASN A 160 -3.73 -7.52 13.42
N ARG A 161 -4.92 -7.89 12.96
CA ARG A 161 -5.41 -7.68 11.59
C ARG A 161 -6.63 -6.78 11.50
N ASP A 162 -7.03 -6.15 12.60
CA ASP A 162 -8.25 -5.33 12.65
C ASP A 162 -8.17 -4.17 11.66
N PHE A 163 -7.00 -3.51 11.56
CA PHE A 163 -6.82 -2.42 10.61
C PHE A 163 -6.82 -2.89 9.15
N PHE A 164 -6.25 -4.06 8.87
CA PHE A 164 -6.36 -4.65 7.53
C PHE A 164 -7.81 -5.00 7.21
N GLN A 165 -8.53 -5.58 8.14
CA GLN A 165 -9.96 -5.92 7.96
C GLN A 165 -10.79 -4.66 7.71
N THR A 166 -10.71 -3.67 8.59
CA THR A 166 -11.56 -2.46 8.55
C THR A 166 -11.16 -1.46 7.47
N LEU A 167 -9.88 -1.44 7.04
CA LEU A 167 -9.38 -0.50 6.03
C LEU A 167 -9.18 -1.14 4.65
N ARG A 168 -9.25 -2.48 4.52
CA ARG A 168 -9.09 -3.18 3.23
C ARG A 168 -10.21 -4.15 2.94
N LEU A 169 -10.41 -5.20 3.73
CA LEU A 169 -11.37 -6.24 3.39
C LEU A 169 -12.81 -5.72 3.38
N GLU A 170 -13.24 -5.05 4.44
CA GLU A 170 -14.61 -4.49 4.54
C GLU A 170 -14.90 -3.43 3.46
N PRO A 171 -14.10 -2.36 3.30
CA PRO A 171 -14.40 -1.31 2.34
C PRO A 171 -14.21 -1.74 0.87
N TYR A 172 -13.46 -2.80 0.62
CA TYR A 172 -13.21 -3.30 -0.74
C TYR A 172 -14.11 -4.48 -1.06
N TYR A 173 -14.00 -5.57 -0.30
CA TYR A 173 -14.63 -6.84 -0.67
C TYR A 173 -16.05 -6.94 -0.12
N GLU A 174 -16.24 -6.73 1.17
CA GLU A 174 -17.57 -6.81 1.78
C GLU A 174 -18.53 -5.78 1.18
N TYR A 175 -18.08 -4.51 1.07
CA TYR A 175 -18.87 -3.43 0.49
C TYR A 175 -19.25 -3.71 -0.97
N CYS A 176 -18.36 -4.26 -1.80
CA CYS A 176 -18.69 -4.68 -3.15
C CYS A 176 -19.63 -5.89 -3.16
N GLY A 177 -19.41 -6.88 -2.28
CA GLY A 177 -20.25 -8.08 -2.21
C GLY A 177 -21.70 -7.79 -1.81
N ILE A 178 -21.93 -6.76 -0.99
CA ILE A 178 -23.30 -6.31 -0.62
C ILE A 178 -23.99 -5.64 -1.82
N ARG A 179 -23.26 -4.89 -2.64
CA ARG A 179 -23.83 -4.05 -3.72
C ARG A 179 -23.88 -4.75 -5.08
N ILE A 180 -23.09 -5.79 -5.26
CA ILE A 180 -22.95 -6.52 -6.53
C ILE A 180 -23.16 -8.01 -6.23
N PRO A 181 -24.43 -8.47 -6.31
CA PRO A 181 -24.79 -9.84 -5.93
C PRO A 181 -23.98 -10.93 -6.65
N GLU A 182 -23.61 -10.69 -7.91
CA GLU A 182 -22.82 -11.61 -8.74
C GLU A 182 -21.41 -11.86 -8.16
N ALA A 183 -20.85 -10.88 -7.45
CA ALA A 183 -19.54 -10.99 -6.83
C ALA A 183 -19.59 -11.49 -5.37
N SER A 184 -20.77 -11.49 -4.73
CA SER A 184 -20.93 -11.67 -3.30
C SER A 184 -20.30 -12.97 -2.77
N ARG A 185 -20.56 -14.11 -3.44
CA ARG A 185 -20.01 -15.40 -3.02
C ARG A 185 -18.49 -15.42 -3.14
N PHE A 186 -17.99 -15.02 -4.33
CA PHE A 186 -16.54 -14.99 -4.61
C PHE A 186 -15.78 -14.16 -3.55
N LEU A 187 -16.26 -12.94 -3.27
CA LEU A 187 -15.61 -12.03 -2.33
C LEU A 187 -15.66 -12.54 -0.89
N ARG A 188 -16.76 -13.13 -0.45
CA ARG A 188 -16.89 -13.71 0.89
C ARG A 188 -15.98 -14.91 1.09
N ASP A 189 -15.94 -15.82 0.11
CA ASP A 189 -15.08 -16.99 0.15
C ASP A 189 -13.61 -16.57 0.18
N LEU A 190 -13.22 -15.55 -0.61
CA LEU A 190 -11.87 -14.98 -0.62
C LEU A 190 -11.52 -14.32 0.71
N MET A 191 -12.42 -13.55 1.32
CA MET A 191 -12.18 -12.95 2.65
C MET A 191 -11.91 -14.03 3.71
N THR A 192 -12.72 -15.08 3.72
CA THR A 192 -12.56 -16.21 4.65
C THR A 192 -11.21 -16.90 4.45
N GLU A 193 -10.83 -17.16 3.21
CA GLU A 193 -9.53 -17.76 2.88
C GLU A 193 -8.38 -16.87 3.31
N THR A 194 -8.44 -15.57 2.98
CA THR A 194 -7.41 -14.58 3.37
C THR A 194 -7.20 -14.52 4.89
N LEU A 195 -8.30 -14.49 5.64
CA LEU A 195 -8.23 -14.44 7.10
C LEU A 195 -7.75 -15.74 7.74
N SER A 196 -7.85 -16.87 7.04
CA SER A 196 -7.34 -18.15 7.54
C SER A 196 -5.83 -18.31 7.41
N ARG A 197 -5.17 -17.51 6.54
CA ARG A 197 -3.75 -17.66 6.26
C ARG A 197 -2.86 -16.82 7.17
N ARG A 198 -1.64 -17.37 7.44
CA ARG A 198 -0.58 -16.76 8.22
C ARG A 198 0.77 -17.19 7.65
N ASP A 199 1.11 -16.66 6.48
CA ASP A 199 2.27 -17.12 5.72
C ASP A 199 3.43 -16.13 5.76
N SER A 200 3.16 -14.81 5.80
CA SER A 200 4.18 -13.76 5.80
C SER A 200 3.62 -12.45 6.38
N LEU A 201 4.48 -11.45 6.60
CA LEU A 201 4.00 -10.07 6.73
C LEU A 201 3.37 -9.62 5.41
N VAL A 202 2.31 -8.86 5.55
CA VAL A 202 1.54 -8.24 4.46
C VAL A 202 1.55 -6.74 4.68
N HIS A 203 1.98 -5.97 3.68
CA HIS A 203 1.96 -4.52 3.74
C HIS A 203 0.53 -3.97 3.78
N GLY A 204 -0.37 -4.61 3.03
CA GLY A 204 -1.80 -4.27 2.95
C GLY A 204 -2.13 -3.03 2.12
N ASP A 205 -1.12 -2.32 1.61
CA ASP A 205 -1.25 -1.19 0.66
C ASP A 205 -0.05 -1.10 -0.29
N TYR A 206 0.52 -2.25 -0.66
CA TYR A 206 1.68 -2.31 -1.55
C TYR A 206 1.29 -1.88 -2.97
N SER A 207 1.51 -0.61 -3.28
CA SER A 207 1.09 -0.01 -4.55
C SER A 207 2.04 1.11 -4.99
N PRO A 208 2.06 1.47 -6.29
CA PRO A 208 2.88 2.57 -6.78
C PRO A 208 2.64 3.92 -6.09
N LYS A 209 1.47 4.14 -5.48
CA LYS A 209 1.17 5.35 -4.70
C LYS A 209 2.09 5.47 -3.48
N ASN A 210 2.41 4.34 -2.85
CA ASN A 210 3.20 4.27 -1.62
C ASN A 210 4.69 4.00 -1.92
N ILE A 211 5.14 4.29 -3.13
CA ILE A 211 6.54 4.22 -3.54
C ILE A 211 7.04 5.60 -3.95
N LEU A 212 8.14 6.04 -3.32
CA LEU A 212 8.96 7.14 -3.83
C LEU A 212 10.18 6.60 -4.56
N VAL A 213 10.48 7.18 -5.71
CA VAL A 213 11.70 6.90 -6.47
C VAL A 213 12.74 7.97 -6.16
N HIS A 214 13.84 7.58 -5.55
CA HIS A 214 14.98 8.45 -5.27
C HIS A 214 16.26 7.84 -5.86
N ARG A 215 16.87 8.51 -6.84
CA ARG A 215 18.11 8.04 -7.52
C ARG A 215 18.03 6.57 -7.98
N GLY A 216 16.89 6.17 -8.55
CA GLY A 216 16.64 4.82 -9.03
C GLY A 216 16.28 3.78 -7.95
N LYS A 217 16.29 4.16 -6.66
CA LYS A 217 15.84 3.29 -5.57
C LYS A 217 14.36 3.52 -5.27
N LEU A 218 13.65 2.45 -4.94
CA LEU A 218 12.28 2.48 -4.46
C LEU A 218 12.26 2.57 -2.95
N ILE A 219 11.55 3.54 -2.41
CA ILE A 219 11.35 3.73 -0.98
C ILE A 219 9.88 3.47 -0.67
N LEU A 220 9.62 2.45 0.12
CA LEU A 220 8.28 2.02 0.52
C LEU A 220 7.78 2.84 1.71
N LEU A 221 6.54 3.30 1.63
CA LEU A 221 5.88 4.15 2.60
C LEU A 221 4.54 3.56 3.05
N ASP A 222 3.99 4.11 4.12
CA ASP A 222 2.59 3.93 4.54
C ASP A 222 2.26 2.53 5.05
N HIS A 223 2.80 2.17 6.21
CA HIS A 223 2.75 0.83 6.79
C HIS A 223 1.62 0.63 7.83
N GLU A 224 0.60 1.49 7.85
CA GLU A 224 -0.42 1.56 8.92
C GLU A 224 -1.36 0.34 9.02
N VAL A 225 -1.36 -0.54 8.02
CA VAL A 225 -2.17 -1.78 7.99
C VAL A 225 -1.30 -3.05 7.90
N LEU A 226 0.01 -2.91 8.17
CA LEU A 226 0.93 -4.04 8.14
C LEU A 226 0.53 -5.07 9.20
N HIS A 227 0.49 -6.35 8.80
CA HIS A 227 0.07 -7.47 9.65
C HIS A 227 0.67 -8.79 9.16
N PHE A 228 0.64 -9.84 9.98
CA PHE A 228 1.00 -11.19 9.55
C PHE A 228 -0.21 -11.90 8.94
N GLY A 229 -0.13 -12.31 7.66
CA GLY A 229 -1.30 -12.78 6.91
C GLY A 229 -0.99 -13.51 5.60
N ASP A 230 -1.85 -13.29 4.60
CA ASP A 230 -1.74 -13.86 3.25
C ASP A 230 -0.96 -12.93 2.31
N PRO A 231 0.29 -13.27 1.93
CA PRO A 231 1.11 -12.44 1.03
C PRO A 231 0.50 -12.26 -0.37
N ALA A 232 -0.43 -13.13 -0.75
CA ALA A 232 -1.14 -13.03 -2.02
C ALA A 232 -1.95 -11.74 -2.16
N PHE A 233 -2.39 -11.14 -1.04
CA PHE A 233 -3.08 -9.86 -1.05
C PHE A 233 -2.20 -8.75 -1.66
N ASP A 234 -0.97 -8.59 -1.18
CA ASP A 234 -0.07 -7.54 -1.68
C ASP A 234 0.27 -7.72 -3.15
N TRP A 235 0.52 -8.97 -3.58
CA TRP A 235 0.78 -9.27 -4.98
C TRP A 235 -0.42 -8.94 -5.87
N GLY A 236 -1.62 -9.38 -5.49
CA GLY A 236 -2.85 -9.10 -6.25
C GLY A 236 -3.22 -7.62 -6.25
N PHE A 237 -3.04 -6.94 -5.11
CA PHE A 237 -3.31 -5.51 -4.97
C PHE A 237 -2.39 -4.66 -5.86
N SER A 238 -1.08 -4.93 -5.83
CA SER A 238 -0.12 -4.21 -6.66
C SER A 238 -0.30 -4.49 -8.16
N LEU A 239 -0.58 -5.75 -8.52
CA LEU A 239 -0.88 -6.12 -9.91
C LEU A 239 -2.13 -5.39 -10.43
N THR A 240 -3.17 -5.26 -9.59
CA THR A 240 -4.36 -4.45 -9.91
C THR A 240 -3.99 -3.03 -10.31
N HIS A 241 -3.05 -2.39 -9.60
CA HIS A 241 -2.63 -1.03 -9.91
C HIS A 241 -1.88 -0.89 -11.23
N LEU A 242 -1.14 -1.93 -11.66
CA LEU A 242 -0.48 -1.96 -12.98
C LEU A 242 -1.52 -2.19 -14.09
N LEU A 243 -2.42 -3.15 -13.90
CA LEU A 243 -3.47 -3.47 -14.89
C LEU A 243 -4.48 -2.32 -15.07
N SER A 244 -4.89 -1.65 -13.98
CA SER A 244 -5.77 -0.49 -14.08
C SER A 244 -5.12 0.68 -14.83
N LYS A 245 -3.78 0.85 -14.71
CA LYS A 245 -3.05 1.84 -15.52
C LYS A 245 -2.92 1.40 -16.97
N ALA A 246 -2.73 0.11 -17.27
CA ALA A 246 -2.79 -0.41 -18.63
C ALA A 246 -4.14 -0.14 -19.29
N HIS A 247 -5.23 -0.21 -18.51
CA HIS A 247 -6.56 0.18 -18.97
C HIS A 247 -6.67 1.68 -19.24
N HIS A 248 -6.27 2.51 -18.29
CA HIS A 248 -6.39 3.97 -18.34
C HIS A 248 -5.50 4.62 -19.42
N LEU A 249 -4.38 4.01 -19.77
CA LEU A 249 -3.38 4.57 -20.67
C LEU A 249 -3.27 3.75 -21.97
N PRO A 250 -4.24 3.88 -22.92
CA PRO A 250 -4.25 3.06 -24.13
C PRO A 250 -2.95 3.14 -24.95
N ARG A 251 -2.32 4.32 -24.98
CA ARG A 251 -1.04 4.55 -25.65
C ARG A 251 0.12 3.73 -25.06
N TYR A 252 0.08 3.47 -23.76
CA TYR A 252 1.13 2.76 -23.01
C TYR A 252 0.68 1.37 -22.55
N ARG A 253 -0.48 0.90 -23.01
CA ARG A 253 -1.11 -0.36 -22.54
C ARG A 253 -0.19 -1.56 -22.67
N GLU A 254 0.39 -1.76 -23.84
CA GLU A 254 1.29 -2.89 -24.08
C GLU A 254 2.48 -2.86 -23.12
N THR A 255 3.14 -1.71 -22.97
CA THR A 255 4.27 -1.53 -22.06
C THR A 255 3.87 -1.79 -20.61
N MET A 256 2.67 -1.33 -20.19
CA MET A 256 2.15 -1.59 -18.83
C MET A 256 1.82 -3.07 -18.61
N VAL A 257 1.29 -3.76 -19.62
CA VAL A 257 1.02 -5.21 -19.57
C VAL A 257 2.33 -5.98 -19.46
N GLN A 258 3.37 -5.60 -20.21
CA GLN A 258 4.70 -6.19 -20.07
C GLN A 258 5.31 -5.89 -18.68
N ALA A 259 5.12 -4.68 -18.16
CA ALA A 259 5.52 -4.34 -16.80
C ALA A 259 4.81 -5.22 -15.73
N ALA A 260 3.52 -5.51 -15.90
CA ALA A 260 2.78 -6.41 -15.03
C ALA A 260 3.33 -7.85 -15.05
N ARG A 261 3.69 -8.35 -16.24
CA ARG A 261 4.36 -9.66 -16.42
C ARG A 261 5.73 -9.68 -15.75
N LEU A 262 6.55 -8.68 -16.03
CA LEU A 262 7.90 -8.57 -15.47
C LEU A 262 7.89 -8.47 -13.95
N TYR A 263 7.00 -7.64 -13.40
CA TYR A 263 6.77 -7.53 -11.95
C TYR A 263 6.47 -8.89 -11.33
N SER A 264 5.49 -9.60 -11.88
CA SER A 264 5.05 -10.89 -11.35
C SER A 264 6.12 -11.98 -11.49
N ALA A 265 6.83 -12.03 -12.62
CA ALA A 265 7.93 -12.97 -12.82
C ALA A 265 9.10 -12.70 -11.85
N THR A 266 9.39 -11.44 -11.59
CA THR A 266 10.45 -11.04 -10.64
C THR A 266 10.06 -11.39 -9.21
N TYR A 267 8.82 -11.12 -8.80
CA TYR A 267 8.29 -11.50 -7.50
C TYR A 267 8.34 -13.03 -7.30
N LEU A 268 7.85 -13.80 -8.27
CA LEU A 268 7.87 -15.27 -8.24
C LEU A 268 9.28 -15.85 -8.05
N LYS A 269 10.28 -15.24 -8.69
CA LYS A 269 11.67 -15.64 -8.54
C LYS A 269 12.18 -15.46 -7.11
N GLU A 270 11.79 -14.38 -6.43
CA GLU A 270 12.19 -14.10 -5.04
C GLU A 270 11.58 -15.08 -4.03
N ILE A 271 10.40 -15.63 -4.32
CA ILE A 271 9.66 -16.54 -3.43
C ILE A 271 9.70 -18.00 -3.91
N ASP A 272 10.57 -18.35 -4.86
CA ASP A 272 10.54 -19.65 -5.55
C ASP A 272 10.66 -20.86 -4.60
N GLU A 273 11.46 -20.74 -3.55
CA GLU A 273 11.71 -21.79 -2.56
C GLU A 273 10.64 -21.86 -1.44
N LEU A 274 9.65 -20.94 -1.42
CA LEU A 274 8.71 -20.88 -0.31
C LEU A 274 7.55 -21.88 -0.47
N PRO A 275 7.17 -22.58 0.60
CA PRO A 275 6.19 -23.67 0.53
C PRO A 275 4.80 -23.21 0.12
N TRP A 276 4.48 -21.94 0.36
CA TRP A 276 3.20 -21.34 0.01
C TRP A 276 3.15 -20.69 -1.39
N ARG A 277 4.27 -20.69 -2.14
CA ARG A 277 4.38 -20.03 -3.46
C ARG A 277 3.22 -20.34 -4.40
N ARG A 278 2.89 -21.63 -4.57
CA ARG A 278 1.81 -22.07 -5.49
C ARG A 278 0.44 -21.57 -5.03
N THR A 279 0.17 -21.63 -3.75
CA THR A 279 -1.10 -21.14 -3.18
C THR A 279 -1.17 -19.62 -3.27
N ALA A 280 -0.07 -18.92 -3.03
CA ALA A 280 -0.01 -17.46 -3.19
C ALA A 280 -0.31 -17.03 -4.63
N GLU A 281 0.16 -17.75 -5.64
CA GLU A 281 -0.18 -17.43 -7.04
C GLU A 281 -1.68 -17.57 -7.31
N ILE A 282 -2.29 -18.68 -6.88
CA ILE A 282 -3.73 -18.91 -7.04
C ILE A 282 -4.54 -17.81 -6.34
N ASN A 283 -4.16 -17.45 -5.12
CA ASN A 283 -4.85 -16.43 -4.34
C ASN A 283 -4.59 -15.02 -4.87
N ALA A 284 -3.39 -14.74 -5.38
CA ALA A 284 -3.09 -13.45 -6.01
C ALA A 284 -3.95 -13.20 -7.26
N VAL A 285 -4.27 -14.25 -8.04
CA VAL A 285 -5.25 -14.16 -9.12
C VAL A 285 -6.60 -13.71 -8.57
N LYS A 286 -7.11 -14.35 -7.50
CA LYS A 286 -8.39 -14.00 -6.88
C LYS A 286 -8.36 -12.57 -6.32
N HIS A 287 -7.28 -12.20 -5.60
CA HIS A 287 -7.12 -10.85 -5.07
C HIS A 287 -7.03 -9.79 -6.16
N THR A 288 -6.33 -10.06 -7.27
CA THR A 288 -6.28 -9.13 -8.40
C THR A 288 -7.68 -8.86 -8.94
N VAL A 289 -8.44 -9.92 -9.21
CA VAL A 289 -9.81 -9.80 -9.75
C VAL A 289 -10.73 -9.07 -8.78
N ALA A 290 -10.65 -9.40 -7.48
CA ALA A 290 -11.41 -8.73 -6.42
C ALA A 290 -11.04 -7.25 -6.28
N CYS A 291 -9.75 -6.93 -6.33
CA CYS A 291 -9.27 -5.56 -6.26
C CYS A 291 -9.59 -4.75 -7.52
N LEU A 292 -9.57 -5.34 -8.74
CA LEU A 292 -10.04 -4.68 -9.96
C LEU A 292 -11.49 -4.21 -9.81
N LEU A 293 -12.37 -5.05 -9.22
CA LEU A 293 -13.74 -4.67 -8.91
C LEU A 293 -13.80 -3.59 -7.82
N ALA A 294 -13.09 -3.78 -6.72
CA ALA A 294 -13.11 -2.88 -5.58
C ALA A 294 -12.58 -1.48 -5.93
N ARG A 295 -11.62 -1.39 -6.85
CA ARG A 295 -11.05 -0.12 -7.29
C ARG A 295 -11.91 0.64 -8.31
N THR A 296 -13.06 0.09 -8.68
CA THR A 296 -14.13 0.78 -9.45
C THR A 296 -15.36 1.05 -8.60
N SER A 297 -15.74 0.08 -7.75
CA SER A 297 -17.06 0.01 -7.10
C SER A 297 -17.01 -0.02 -5.56
N GLY A 298 -15.82 -0.12 -4.96
CA GLY A 298 -15.60 -0.08 -3.51
C GLY A 298 -15.64 1.33 -2.92
N ARG A 299 -15.34 1.47 -1.63
CA ARG A 299 -15.31 2.77 -0.94
C ARG A 299 -14.14 3.67 -1.37
N SER A 300 -13.12 3.13 -2.01
CA SER A 300 -11.93 3.86 -2.47
C SER A 300 -11.65 3.57 -3.95
N PRO A 301 -12.48 4.02 -4.87
CA PRO A 301 -12.26 3.84 -6.30
C PRO A 301 -11.02 4.61 -6.77
N LEU A 302 -10.43 4.17 -7.89
CA LEU A 302 -9.32 4.88 -8.52
C LEU A 302 -9.82 6.21 -9.10
N GLU A 303 -9.21 7.30 -8.64
CA GLU A 303 -9.61 8.66 -8.98
C GLU A 303 -9.30 9.05 -10.42
N TYR A 304 -8.29 8.41 -11.03
CA TYR A 304 -7.89 8.70 -12.40
C TYR A 304 -8.73 7.98 -13.48
N LEU A 305 -9.50 6.96 -13.11
CA LEU A 305 -10.39 6.28 -14.06
C LEU A 305 -11.64 7.12 -14.34
N THR A 306 -12.00 7.27 -15.60
CA THR A 306 -13.29 7.85 -16.01
C THR A 306 -14.45 6.95 -15.60
N ILE A 307 -15.68 7.43 -15.75
CA ILE A 307 -16.89 6.63 -15.48
C ILE A 307 -16.96 5.42 -16.41
N GLU A 308 -16.69 5.62 -17.69
CA GLU A 308 -16.71 4.59 -18.73
C GLU A 308 -15.63 3.53 -18.47
N GLU A 309 -14.43 3.96 -18.08
CA GLU A 309 -13.34 3.07 -17.72
C GLU A 309 -13.68 2.25 -16.46
N LYS A 310 -14.33 2.86 -15.46
CA LYS A 310 -14.80 2.13 -14.27
C LYS A 310 -15.82 1.06 -14.60
N GLU A 311 -16.82 1.39 -15.42
CA GLU A 311 -17.84 0.40 -15.82
C GLU A 311 -17.23 -0.74 -16.66
N LYS A 312 -16.31 -0.43 -17.58
CA LYS A 312 -15.59 -1.44 -18.35
C LYS A 312 -14.73 -2.33 -17.47
N GLN A 313 -13.90 -1.76 -16.58
CA GLN A 313 -13.07 -2.55 -15.67
C GLN A 313 -13.92 -3.41 -14.73
N LYS A 314 -15.07 -2.91 -14.25
CA LYS A 314 -16.03 -3.66 -13.46
C LYS A 314 -16.57 -4.87 -14.22
N ALA A 315 -17.02 -4.67 -15.46
CA ALA A 315 -17.52 -5.77 -16.31
C ALA A 315 -16.45 -6.85 -16.56
N VAL A 316 -15.21 -6.42 -16.83
CA VAL A 316 -14.06 -7.32 -16.97
C VAL A 316 -13.79 -8.10 -15.68
N ALA A 317 -13.80 -7.43 -14.53
CA ALA A 317 -13.58 -8.08 -13.23
C ALA A 317 -14.64 -9.14 -12.93
N LEU A 318 -15.93 -8.84 -13.15
CA LEU A 318 -17.04 -9.80 -12.98
C LEU A 318 -16.91 -10.99 -13.92
N SER A 319 -16.56 -10.77 -15.17
CA SER A 319 -16.29 -11.83 -16.15
C SER A 319 -15.13 -12.75 -15.74
N LEU A 320 -14.06 -12.16 -15.14
CA LEU A 320 -12.93 -12.92 -14.61
C LEU A 320 -13.26 -13.67 -13.30
N MET A 321 -14.19 -13.16 -12.49
CA MET A 321 -14.71 -13.88 -11.31
C MET A 321 -15.50 -15.12 -11.72
N ALA A 322 -16.35 -15.00 -12.75
CA ALA A 322 -17.17 -16.10 -13.25
C ALA A 322 -16.32 -17.23 -13.87
N ALA A 323 -15.15 -16.89 -14.41
CA ALA A 323 -14.20 -17.84 -15.02
C ALA A 323 -12.79 -17.49 -14.53
N THR A 324 -12.52 -17.77 -13.24
CA THR A 324 -11.27 -17.41 -12.57
C THR A 324 -10.06 -18.02 -13.28
N PRO A 325 -9.08 -17.21 -13.74
CA PRO A 325 -7.87 -17.71 -14.38
C PRO A 325 -7.05 -18.62 -13.47
N SER A 326 -6.34 -19.57 -14.06
CA SER A 326 -5.55 -20.57 -13.33
C SER A 326 -4.15 -20.09 -12.88
N SER A 327 -3.68 -18.97 -13.44
CA SER A 327 -2.38 -18.37 -13.12
C SER A 327 -2.37 -16.87 -13.40
N ILE A 328 -1.36 -16.18 -12.89
CA ILE A 328 -1.16 -14.75 -13.13
C ILE A 328 -0.96 -14.45 -14.63
N GLU A 329 -0.23 -15.28 -15.36
CA GLU A 329 -0.02 -15.08 -16.80
C GLU A 329 -1.34 -15.17 -17.57
N VAL A 330 -2.17 -16.17 -17.25
CA VAL A 330 -3.51 -16.33 -17.86
C VAL A 330 -4.42 -15.15 -17.47
N LEU A 331 -4.32 -14.67 -16.23
CA LEU A 331 -5.07 -13.49 -15.77
C LEU A 331 -4.71 -12.25 -16.59
N ILE A 332 -3.41 -11.94 -16.70
CA ILE A 332 -2.92 -10.76 -17.43
C ILE A 332 -3.39 -10.82 -18.90
N LYS A 333 -3.20 -11.98 -19.57
CA LYS A 333 -3.65 -12.20 -20.95
C LYS A 333 -5.16 -11.99 -21.08
N ASN A 334 -5.94 -12.59 -20.19
CA ASN A 334 -7.41 -12.51 -20.24
C ASN A 334 -7.90 -11.08 -19.96
N PHE A 335 -7.27 -10.35 -19.06
CA PHE A 335 -7.55 -8.93 -18.80
C PHE A 335 -7.27 -8.10 -20.05
N GLU A 336 -6.08 -8.24 -20.64
CA GLU A 336 -5.65 -7.52 -21.85
C GLU A 336 -6.63 -7.72 -23.01
N VAL A 337 -7.04 -8.97 -23.27
CA VAL A 337 -8.02 -9.28 -24.34
C VAL A 337 -9.35 -8.60 -24.09
N ARG A 338 -9.91 -8.71 -22.88
CA ARG A 338 -11.24 -8.16 -22.55
C ARG A 338 -11.26 -6.63 -22.49
N ILE A 339 -10.15 -6.01 -22.09
CA ILE A 339 -10.08 -4.55 -22.05
C ILE A 339 -9.93 -3.93 -23.44
N ASN A 340 -9.55 -4.70 -24.46
CA ASN A 340 -9.45 -4.28 -25.85
C ASN A 340 -10.75 -4.49 -26.64
N GLN A 341 -11.67 -5.31 -26.15
CA GLN A 341 -13.03 -5.49 -26.69
C GLN A 341 -13.95 -4.31 -26.32
#